data_fb89927ecf0529523de1836e8107697c
#
_entry.id   fb89927ecf0529523de1836e8107697c
#
_cell.length_a   1.000
_cell.length_b   1.000
_cell.length_c   1.000
_cell.angle_alpha   90.00
_cell.angle_beta   90.00
_cell.angle_gamma   90.00
#
_symmetry.space_group_name_H-M   'P 1'
#
loop_
_entity.id
_entity.type
_entity.pdbx_description
1 polymer ?
#
loop_
_entity_poly.entity_id
_entity_poly.type
_entity_poly.pdbx_seq_one_letter_code
_entity_poly.pdbx_strand_id
1 'polypeptide(L)'
;MADWQPDVLGDDYEQLTLPLAPDEEGEVVATLVRRRRPGPDPYLDVLYVHGWSDYFFQTELADFWEAHGARFHALDLRKYGRSLRPGQTPGFVADLATYDEDIEAALVAMGHRGDGRSPREVALMGHSTGGLPLRLWLGRAPGRAAALVLNSPWLEFQTREVGRLLLEPVIGARARLKPTRPRPKVDLGGYTRSVSKEFGGEWSYDLAWRPQHGFRTTPAWLSAVFHGQQTVARGLGIGAPVLVLLSARSTLLPRWSPEMMRTDTAIDVAGVAQRSVQLGDLVPVARLPGARPGGGRGGRG
;
A
#
# COMPACT_ATOMS: atom_id res chain seq x y z
N MET A 1 -24.46 -9.09 -12.72
CA MET A 1 -23.11 -9.71 -12.59
C MET A 1 -22.10 -8.59 -12.60
N ALA A 2 -21.01 -8.68 -11.83
CA ALA A 2 -19.95 -7.67 -11.88
C ALA A 2 -19.34 -7.61 -13.28
N ASP A 3 -19.13 -6.40 -13.81
CA ASP A 3 -18.64 -6.17 -15.17
C ASP A 3 -17.10 -6.13 -15.18
N TRP A 4 -16.49 -7.32 -15.18
CA TRP A 4 -15.05 -7.49 -15.27
C TRP A 4 -14.55 -7.23 -16.69
N GLN A 5 -13.57 -6.35 -16.82
CA GLN A 5 -12.94 -5.96 -18.10
C GLN A 5 -11.51 -6.49 -18.18
N PRO A 6 -10.94 -6.69 -19.39
CA PRO A 6 -9.52 -7.00 -19.55
C PRO A 6 -8.63 -5.98 -18.84
N ASP A 7 -7.53 -6.44 -18.23
CA ASP A 7 -6.57 -5.56 -17.56
C ASP A 7 -5.32 -5.31 -18.41
N VAL A 8 -4.62 -4.20 -18.11
CA VAL A 8 -3.36 -3.81 -18.80
C VAL A 8 -2.21 -4.80 -18.53
N LEU A 9 -2.34 -5.70 -17.56
CA LEU A 9 -1.36 -6.75 -17.24
C LEU A 9 -1.41 -7.93 -18.23
N GLY A 10 -2.32 -7.90 -19.20
CA GLY A 10 -2.46 -8.92 -20.25
C GLY A 10 -3.67 -9.83 -20.06
N ASP A 11 -3.76 -10.83 -20.94
CA ASP A 11 -4.96 -11.68 -21.08
C ASP A 11 -5.29 -12.53 -19.85
N ASP A 12 -4.32 -12.75 -18.97
CA ASP A 12 -4.51 -13.51 -17.74
C ASP A 12 -5.18 -12.69 -16.62
N TYR A 13 -5.29 -11.37 -16.80
CA TYR A 13 -5.82 -10.46 -15.76
C TYR A 13 -7.10 -9.76 -16.19
N GLU A 14 -7.93 -9.46 -15.23
CA GLU A 14 -9.14 -8.66 -15.39
C GLU A 14 -9.28 -7.66 -14.23
N GLN A 15 -9.96 -6.56 -14.52
CA GLN A 15 -10.20 -5.48 -13.57
C GLN A 15 -11.69 -5.20 -13.43
N LEU A 16 -12.09 -4.74 -12.25
CA LEU A 16 -13.43 -4.29 -11.94
C LEU A 16 -13.39 -2.87 -11.38
N THR A 17 -14.05 -1.95 -12.05
CA THR A 17 -14.24 -0.60 -11.51
C THR A 17 -15.28 -0.62 -10.40
N LEU A 18 -14.92 -0.10 -9.24
CA LEU A 18 -15.76 0.01 -8.05
C LEU A 18 -16.16 1.49 -7.88
N PRO A 19 -17.40 1.87 -8.20
CA PRO A 19 -17.89 3.24 -7.94
C PRO A 19 -17.87 3.54 -6.44
N LEU A 20 -17.39 4.73 -6.08
CA LEU A 20 -17.31 5.24 -4.72
C LEU A 20 -18.08 6.56 -4.61
N ALA A 21 -18.28 7.06 -3.40
CA ALA A 21 -18.87 8.36 -3.18
C ALA A 21 -18.00 9.44 -3.87
N PRO A 22 -18.60 10.34 -4.69
CA PRO A 22 -17.88 11.43 -5.33
C PRO A 22 -17.34 12.40 -4.28
N ASP A 23 -16.25 13.08 -4.61
CA ASP A 23 -15.70 14.16 -3.80
C ASP A 23 -15.66 15.49 -4.55
N GLU A 24 -14.95 16.47 -4.00
CA GLU A 24 -14.85 17.83 -4.60
C GLU A 24 -14.17 17.82 -5.99
N GLU A 25 -13.45 16.75 -6.34
CA GLU A 25 -12.80 16.59 -7.66
C GLU A 25 -13.65 15.76 -8.65
N GLY A 26 -14.88 15.42 -8.29
CA GLY A 26 -15.85 14.73 -9.15
C GLY A 26 -16.04 13.26 -8.82
N GLU A 27 -16.27 12.44 -9.85
CA GLU A 27 -16.47 10.99 -9.69
C GLU A 27 -15.20 10.32 -9.15
N VAL A 28 -15.39 9.43 -8.17
CA VAL A 28 -14.32 8.66 -7.54
C VAL A 28 -14.58 7.17 -7.73
N VAL A 29 -13.52 6.44 -8.03
CA VAL A 29 -13.57 4.98 -8.13
C VAL A 29 -12.35 4.36 -7.44
N ALA A 30 -12.48 3.11 -7.03
CA ALA A 30 -11.37 2.19 -6.83
C ALA A 30 -11.38 1.14 -7.95
N THR A 31 -10.28 0.38 -8.11
CA THR A 31 -10.22 -0.68 -9.12
C THR A 31 -9.68 -1.95 -8.49
N LEU A 32 -10.45 -3.02 -8.60
CA LEU A 32 -10.06 -4.35 -8.15
C LEU A 32 -9.51 -5.15 -9.34
N VAL A 33 -8.32 -5.73 -9.17
CA VAL A 33 -7.63 -6.54 -10.18
C VAL A 33 -7.48 -7.97 -9.69
N ARG A 34 -7.69 -8.96 -10.58
CA ARG A 34 -7.47 -10.37 -10.27
C ARG A 34 -7.05 -11.16 -11.53
N ARG A 35 -6.64 -12.40 -11.35
CA ARG A 35 -6.54 -13.34 -12.46
C ARG A 35 -7.92 -13.77 -12.95
N ARG A 36 -8.07 -13.92 -14.27
CA ARG A 36 -9.30 -14.45 -14.91
C ARG A 36 -9.60 -15.88 -14.53
N ARG A 37 -8.55 -16.68 -14.36
CA ARG A 37 -8.65 -18.11 -14.05
C ARG A 37 -7.84 -18.36 -12.77
N PRO A 38 -8.44 -18.17 -11.60
CA PRO A 38 -7.78 -18.52 -10.34
C PRO A 38 -7.52 -20.02 -10.30
N GLY A 39 -6.56 -20.43 -9.49
CA GLY A 39 -6.29 -21.84 -9.22
C GLY A 39 -7.52 -22.60 -8.71
N PRO A 40 -7.54 -23.94 -8.81
CA PRO A 40 -8.66 -24.73 -8.33
C PRO A 40 -8.79 -24.64 -6.81
N ASP A 41 -10.04 -24.58 -6.32
CA ASP A 41 -10.43 -24.65 -4.91
C ASP A 41 -9.60 -23.80 -3.92
N PRO A 42 -9.54 -22.47 -4.08
CA PRO A 42 -8.83 -21.61 -3.16
C PRO A 42 -9.46 -21.69 -1.76
N TYR A 43 -8.62 -21.86 -0.72
CA TYR A 43 -9.08 -21.89 0.67
C TYR A 43 -9.05 -20.51 1.34
N LEU A 44 -8.35 -19.55 0.75
CA LEU A 44 -8.13 -18.20 1.27
C LEU A 44 -8.29 -17.18 0.16
N ASP A 45 -8.87 -16.02 0.47
CA ASP A 45 -8.80 -14.83 -0.37
C ASP A 45 -7.73 -13.88 0.16
N VAL A 46 -6.96 -13.25 -0.75
CA VAL A 46 -5.98 -12.22 -0.39
C VAL A 46 -6.37 -10.91 -1.04
N LEU A 47 -6.44 -9.83 -0.24
CA LEU A 47 -6.58 -8.47 -0.73
C LEU A 47 -5.26 -7.71 -0.53
N TYR A 48 -4.60 -7.37 -1.63
CA TYR A 48 -3.37 -6.58 -1.63
C TYR A 48 -3.67 -5.09 -1.87
N VAL A 49 -2.99 -4.22 -1.12
CA VAL A 49 -3.06 -2.76 -1.28
C VAL A 49 -1.65 -2.19 -1.44
N HIS A 50 -1.47 -1.42 -2.51
CA HIS A 50 -0.19 -0.81 -2.91
C HIS A 50 0.24 0.38 -2.02
N GLY A 51 1.43 0.90 -2.26
CA GLY A 51 2.01 2.05 -1.56
C GLY A 51 1.69 3.42 -2.18
N TRP A 52 2.37 4.48 -1.67
CA TRP A 52 2.29 5.83 -2.24
C TRP A 52 2.84 5.89 -3.65
N SER A 53 2.14 6.61 -4.53
CA SER A 53 2.52 6.77 -5.94
C SER A 53 2.81 5.43 -6.62
N ASP A 54 1.93 4.47 -6.38
CA ASP A 54 2.05 3.09 -6.81
C ASP A 54 0.69 2.55 -7.27
N TYR A 55 0.67 1.36 -7.82
CA TYR A 55 -0.50 0.59 -8.22
C TYR A 55 -0.10 -0.88 -8.34
N PHE A 56 -1.04 -1.78 -8.59
CA PHE A 56 -0.69 -3.20 -8.75
C PHE A 56 -0.12 -3.49 -10.14
N PHE A 57 1.11 -4.01 -10.18
CA PHE A 57 1.80 -4.55 -11.38
C PHE A 57 2.67 -5.78 -11.08
N GLN A 58 2.77 -6.17 -9.81
CA GLN A 58 3.65 -7.24 -9.34
C GLN A 58 2.99 -8.62 -9.56
N THR A 59 2.91 -9.08 -10.81
CA THR A 59 2.25 -10.34 -11.17
C THR A 59 2.83 -11.56 -10.46
N GLU A 60 4.15 -11.57 -10.19
CA GLU A 60 4.81 -12.64 -9.43
C GLU A 60 4.29 -12.76 -7.98
N LEU A 61 3.78 -11.67 -7.40
CA LEU A 61 3.13 -11.71 -6.09
C LEU A 61 1.80 -12.45 -6.16
N ALA A 62 1.01 -12.22 -7.22
CA ALA A 62 -0.21 -12.97 -7.47
C ALA A 62 0.08 -14.45 -7.70
N ASP A 63 1.12 -14.75 -8.52
CA ASP A 63 1.57 -16.12 -8.78
C ASP A 63 1.95 -16.86 -7.50
N PHE A 64 2.67 -16.18 -6.61
CA PHE A 64 3.05 -16.75 -5.32
C PHE A 64 1.83 -17.15 -4.50
N TRP A 65 0.86 -16.24 -4.31
CA TRP A 65 -0.32 -16.51 -3.50
C TRP A 65 -1.19 -17.61 -4.09
N GLU A 66 -1.39 -17.59 -5.41
CA GLU A 66 -2.19 -18.60 -6.10
C GLU A 66 -1.54 -19.98 -6.11
N ALA A 67 -0.21 -20.05 -6.27
CA ALA A 67 0.53 -21.30 -6.14
C ALA A 67 0.42 -21.93 -4.74
N HIS A 68 0.07 -21.10 -3.73
CA HIS A 68 -0.16 -21.55 -2.36
C HIS A 68 -1.64 -21.70 -1.99
N GLY A 69 -2.53 -21.80 -2.98
CA GLY A 69 -3.96 -22.09 -2.78
C GLY A 69 -4.79 -20.89 -2.32
N ALA A 70 -4.29 -19.67 -2.49
CA ALA A 70 -5.10 -18.47 -2.28
C ALA A 70 -5.66 -17.92 -3.59
N ARG A 71 -6.77 -17.21 -3.53
CA ARG A 71 -7.26 -16.37 -4.62
C ARG A 71 -6.82 -14.94 -4.39
N PHE A 72 -5.93 -14.45 -5.25
CA PHE A 72 -5.33 -13.14 -5.11
C PHE A 72 -6.16 -12.04 -5.78
N HIS A 73 -6.33 -10.94 -5.06
CA HIS A 73 -6.91 -9.70 -5.55
C HIS A 73 -6.01 -8.53 -5.16
N ALA A 74 -5.91 -7.54 -6.04
CA ALA A 74 -5.20 -6.30 -5.77
C ALA A 74 -6.14 -5.11 -5.93
N LEU A 75 -6.05 -4.15 -5.03
CA LEU A 75 -6.85 -2.94 -5.02
C LEU A 75 -5.97 -1.74 -5.37
N ASP A 76 -6.23 -1.12 -6.52
CA ASP A 76 -5.77 0.23 -6.78
C ASP A 76 -6.73 1.19 -6.05
N LEU A 77 -6.23 1.84 -5.00
CA LEU A 77 -7.00 2.81 -4.21
C LEU A 77 -7.46 3.99 -5.06
N ARG A 78 -8.47 4.72 -4.60
CA ARG A 78 -8.93 5.96 -5.23
C ARG A 78 -7.78 6.90 -5.58
N LYS A 79 -7.82 7.46 -6.80
CA LYS A 79 -6.84 8.42 -7.33
C LYS A 79 -5.42 7.86 -7.49
N TYR A 80 -5.29 6.53 -7.66
CA TYR A 80 -4.04 5.85 -8.00
C TYR A 80 -4.25 4.93 -9.19
N GLY A 81 -3.20 4.69 -9.97
CA GLY A 81 -3.17 3.70 -11.03
C GLY A 81 -4.40 3.73 -11.92
N ARG A 82 -5.10 2.59 -12.02
CA ARG A 82 -6.35 2.44 -12.79
C ARG A 82 -7.51 3.28 -12.29
N SER A 83 -7.45 3.70 -11.03
CA SER A 83 -8.50 4.47 -10.37
C SER A 83 -8.36 5.98 -10.53
N LEU A 84 -7.21 6.45 -11.04
CA LEU A 84 -6.96 7.88 -11.25
C LEU A 84 -7.74 8.39 -12.46
N ARG A 85 -8.52 9.43 -12.28
CA ARG A 85 -9.32 10.09 -13.34
C ARG A 85 -8.67 11.41 -13.76
N PRO A 86 -8.88 11.87 -15.02
CA PRO A 86 -8.40 13.18 -15.49
C PRO A 86 -8.89 14.30 -14.58
N GLY A 87 -8.00 15.23 -14.23
CA GLY A 87 -8.32 16.38 -13.39
C GLY A 87 -8.23 16.14 -11.88
N GLN A 88 -8.08 14.89 -11.44
CA GLN A 88 -7.90 14.58 -10.03
C GLN A 88 -6.46 14.81 -9.56
N THR A 89 -6.32 15.17 -8.29
CA THR A 89 -5.02 15.24 -7.60
C THR A 89 -4.58 13.82 -7.20
N PRO A 90 -3.51 13.26 -7.79
CA PRO A 90 -3.10 11.89 -7.52
C PRO A 90 -2.90 11.61 -6.03
N GLY A 91 -3.50 10.53 -5.54
CA GLY A 91 -3.39 10.05 -4.16
C GLY A 91 -3.98 10.97 -3.09
N PHE A 92 -4.75 11.99 -3.46
CA PHE A 92 -5.31 12.94 -2.51
C PHE A 92 -6.47 12.36 -1.72
N VAL A 93 -6.30 12.33 -0.40
CA VAL A 93 -7.36 12.20 0.61
C VAL A 93 -7.02 13.12 1.79
N ALA A 94 -8.03 13.68 2.43
CA ALA A 94 -7.86 14.52 3.62
C ALA A 94 -7.90 13.71 4.93
N ASP A 95 -8.43 12.50 4.89
CA ASP A 95 -8.51 11.55 6.00
C ASP A 95 -8.25 10.13 5.49
N LEU A 96 -7.44 9.35 6.20
CA LEU A 96 -7.17 7.95 5.83
C LEU A 96 -8.39 7.04 6.04
N ALA A 97 -9.37 7.42 6.86
CA ALA A 97 -10.63 6.70 7.00
C ALA A 97 -11.44 6.68 5.70
N THR A 98 -11.18 7.62 4.78
CA THR A 98 -11.78 7.62 3.44
C THR A 98 -11.49 6.33 2.67
N TYR A 99 -10.34 5.70 2.90
CA TYR A 99 -10.00 4.41 2.27
C TYR A 99 -10.79 3.23 2.81
N ASP A 100 -11.55 3.38 3.90
CA ASP A 100 -12.43 2.33 4.41
C ASP A 100 -13.49 1.96 3.36
N GLU A 101 -14.00 2.95 2.61
CA GLU A 101 -14.93 2.73 1.52
C GLU A 101 -14.32 1.92 0.37
N ASP A 102 -13.06 2.21 -0.01
CA ASP A 102 -12.32 1.46 -1.04
C ASP A 102 -12.17 -0.01 -0.63
N ILE A 103 -11.73 -0.24 0.62
CA ILE A 103 -11.50 -1.57 1.18
C ILE A 103 -12.81 -2.36 1.26
N GLU A 104 -13.88 -1.75 1.78
CA GLU A 104 -15.18 -2.39 1.88
C GLU A 104 -15.77 -2.71 0.51
N ALA A 105 -15.67 -1.80 -0.47
CA ALA A 105 -16.13 -2.04 -1.83
C ALA A 105 -15.40 -3.23 -2.47
N ALA A 106 -14.07 -3.32 -2.27
CA ALA A 106 -13.27 -4.45 -2.73
C ALA A 106 -13.68 -5.76 -2.05
N LEU A 107 -13.82 -5.76 -0.73
CA LEU A 107 -14.23 -6.94 0.04
C LEU A 107 -15.63 -7.42 -0.38
N VAL A 108 -16.57 -6.51 -0.58
CA VAL A 108 -17.92 -6.84 -1.08
C VAL A 108 -17.86 -7.47 -2.47
N ALA A 109 -17.03 -6.92 -3.38
CA ALA A 109 -16.84 -7.47 -4.73
C ALA A 109 -16.19 -8.86 -4.70
N MET A 110 -15.34 -9.14 -3.71
CA MET A 110 -14.74 -10.45 -3.45
C MET A 110 -15.70 -11.46 -2.79
N GLY A 111 -16.86 -11.00 -2.28
CA GLY A 111 -17.86 -11.83 -1.58
C GLY A 111 -17.78 -11.77 -0.06
N HIS A 112 -16.95 -10.87 0.53
CA HIS A 112 -16.77 -10.71 1.98
C HIS A 112 -17.61 -9.54 2.53
N ARG A 113 -18.90 -9.76 2.72
CA ARG A 113 -19.87 -8.74 3.14
C ARG A 113 -19.90 -8.44 4.64
N GLY A 114 -19.13 -9.16 5.44
CA GLY A 114 -19.14 -8.99 6.90
C GLY A 114 -20.37 -9.59 7.62
N ASP A 115 -21.17 -10.36 6.91
CA ASP A 115 -22.38 -11.01 7.42
C ASP A 115 -22.13 -12.46 7.91
N GLY A 116 -20.86 -12.87 7.99
CA GLY A 116 -20.44 -14.22 8.39
C GLY A 116 -20.71 -15.32 7.35
N ARG A 117 -21.14 -14.93 6.13
CA ARG A 117 -21.52 -15.88 5.05
C ARG A 117 -20.43 -16.07 4.00
N SER A 118 -19.26 -15.49 4.20
CA SER A 118 -18.15 -15.67 3.26
C SER A 118 -17.69 -17.12 3.24
N PRO A 119 -17.54 -17.74 2.07
CA PRO A 119 -17.12 -19.14 1.95
C PRO A 119 -15.66 -19.36 2.32
N ARG A 120 -14.87 -18.31 2.39
CA ARG A 120 -13.43 -18.32 2.70
C ARG A 120 -13.08 -17.23 3.68
N GLU A 121 -11.95 -17.39 4.33
CA GLU A 121 -11.30 -16.31 5.09
C GLU A 121 -10.60 -15.33 4.14
N VAL A 122 -10.31 -14.14 4.64
CA VAL A 122 -9.52 -13.14 3.90
C VAL A 122 -8.26 -12.76 4.68
N ALA A 123 -7.12 -12.77 4.01
CA ALA A 123 -5.91 -12.15 4.47
C ALA A 123 -5.72 -10.79 3.77
N LEU A 124 -5.32 -9.79 4.53
CA LEU A 124 -4.99 -8.48 3.99
C LEU A 124 -3.48 -8.38 3.81
N MET A 125 -3.03 -7.80 2.70
CA MET A 125 -1.61 -7.53 2.47
C MET A 125 -1.41 -6.08 2.04
N GLY A 126 -0.58 -5.34 2.78
CA GLY A 126 -0.28 -3.95 2.47
C GLY A 126 1.20 -3.71 2.20
N HIS A 127 1.50 -2.97 1.14
CA HIS A 127 2.86 -2.50 0.86
C HIS A 127 3.03 -1.04 1.28
N SER A 128 4.13 -0.74 1.99
CA SER A 128 4.52 0.63 2.34
C SER A 128 3.36 1.41 2.99
N THR A 129 2.93 2.54 2.38
CA THR A 129 1.79 3.34 2.87
C THR A 129 0.46 2.59 2.82
N GLY A 130 0.27 1.62 1.91
CA GLY A 130 -0.96 0.81 1.85
C GLY A 130 -1.21 -0.04 3.09
N GLY A 131 -0.15 -0.39 3.82
CA GLY A 131 -0.27 -1.04 5.13
C GLY A 131 -0.90 -0.14 6.19
N LEU A 132 -0.87 1.19 6.07
CA LEU A 132 -1.44 2.11 7.06
C LEU A 132 -2.98 2.12 7.02
N PRO A 133 -3.69 2.34 5.88
CA PRO A 133 -5.13 2.24 5.84
C PRO A 133 -5.64 0.85 6.19
N LEU A 134 -5.01 -0.24 5.72
CA LEU A 134 -5.46 -1.59 6.04
C LEU A 134 -5.49 -1.87 7.55
N ARG A 135 -4.44 -1.53 8.27
CA ARG A 135 -4.40 -1.76 9.72
C ARG A 135 -5.32 -0.82 10.50
N LEU A 136 -5.47 0.45 10.06
CA LEU A 136 -6.43 1.37 10.67
C LEU A 136 -7.86 0.88 10.47
N TRP A 137 -8.19 0.39 9.27
CA TRP A 137 -9.47 -0.23 8.97
C TRP A 137 -9.69 -1.48 9.83
N LEU A 138 -8.72 -2.39 9.91
CA LEU A 138 -8.83 -3.63 10.69
C LEU A 138 -8.98 -3.35 12.20
N GLY A 139 -8.37 -2.28 12.72
CA GLY A 139 -8.59 -1.82 14.10
C GLY A 139 -10.02 -1.33 14.36
N ARG A 140 -10.71 -0.80 13.33
CA ARG A 140 -12.12 -0.39 13.40
C ARG A 140 -13.10 -1.52 13.09
N ALA A 141 -12.65 -2.55 12.37
CA ALA A 141 -13.44 -3.69 11.90
C ALA A 141 -12.83 -5.03 12.39
N PRO A 142 -12.79 -5.28 13.70
CA PRO A 142 -12.18 -6.49 14.25
C PRO A 142 -12.88 -7.75 13.74
N GLY A 143 -12.09 -8.81 13.51
CA GLY A 143 -12.59 -10.10 13.03
C GLY A 143 -12.92 -10.15 11.53
N ARG A 144 -12.72 -9.07 10.78
CA ARG A 144 -12.99 -9.00 9.33
C ARG A 144 -11.86 -9.59 8.47
N ALA A 145 -10.69 -9.88 9.05
CA ALA A 145 -9.60 -10.58 8.37
C ALA A 145 -8.97 -11.62 9.28
N ALA A 146 -8.54 -12.73 8.68
CA ALA A 146 -7.86 -13.83 9.37
C ALA A 146 -6.39 -13.51 9.64
N ALA A 147 -5.75 -12.67 8.82
CA ALA A 147 -4.37 -12.24 8.97
C ALA A 147 -4.11 -10.90 8.27
N LEU A 148 -3.05 -10.21 8.71
CA LEU A 148 -2.52 -9.02 8.07
C LEU A 148 -1.03 -9.20 7.75
N VAL A 149 -0.65 -9.05 6.48
CA VAL A 149 0.75 -9.06 6.02
C VAL A 149 1.15 -7.64 5.64
N LEU A 150 2.23 -7.15 6.23
CA LEU A 150 2.76 -5.81 5.99
C LEU A 150 4.16 -5.91 5.37
N ASN A 151 4.29 -5.51 4.11
CA ASN A 151 5.57 -5.47 3.41
C ASN A 151 6.15 -4.06 3.43
N SER A 152 7.30 -3.89 4.07
CA SER A 152 7.98 -2.60 4.24
C SER A 152 7.02 -1.47 4.67
N PRO A 153 6.21 -1.67 5.74
CA PRO A 153 5.15 -0.73 6.09
C PRO A 153 5.73 0.60 6.57
N TRP A 154 5.14 1.70 6.12
CA TRP A 154 5.52 3.03 6.59
C TRP A 154 4.84 3.36 7.93
N LEU A 155 5.43 2.86 9.03
CA LEU A 155 4.87 2.98 10.38
C LEU A 155 5.18 4.33 11.03
N GLU A 156 6.28 4.97 10.64
CA GLU A 156 6.67 6.25 11.19
C GLU A 156 7.38 7.13 10.15
N PHE A 157 7.37 8.42 10.40
CA PHE A 157 8.15 9.37 9.61
C PHE A 157 9.63 9.23 9.95
N GLN A 158 10.52 9.24 8.97
CA GLN A 158 11.97 9.06 9.13
C GLN A 158 12.67 10.22 9.86
N THR A 159 11.95 11.27 10.24
CA THR A 159 12.50 12.35 11.04
C THR A 159 12.45 11.94 12.51
N ARG A 160 13.53 12.23 13.27
CA ARG A 160 13.56 12.08 14.73
C ARG A 160 12.28 12.71 15.31
N GLU A 161 11.74 12.13 16.39
CA GLU A 161 10.48 12.57 17.01
C GLU A 161 10.37 14.09 17.19
N VAL A 162 11.48 14.74 17.54
CA VAL A 162 11.59 16.20 17.67
C VAL A 162 11.31 16.92 16.35
N GLY A 163 11.80 16.41 15.22
CA GLY A 163 11.56 17.00 13.90
C GLY A 163 10.08 16.86 13.49
N ARG A 164 9.44 15.74 13.85
CA ARG A 164 8.00 15.52 13.63
C ARG A 164 7.15 16.50 14.43
N LEU A 165 7.40 16.66 15.73
CA LEU A 165 6.67 17.57 16.61
C LEU A 165 6.75 19.03 16.13
N LEU A 166 7.86 19.44 15.54
CA LEU A 166 8.03 20.79 15.00
C LEU A 166 7.34 20.99 13.64
N LEU A 167 7.26 19.95 12.81
CA LEU A 167 6.67 20.03 11.46
C LEU A 167 5.15 19.87 11.47
N GLU A 168 4.60 19.08 12.39
CA GLU A 168 3.19 18.75 12.45
C GLU A 168 2.26 19.99 12.58
N PRO A 169 2.49 20.97 13.45
CA PRO A 169 1.65 22.17 13.53
C PRO A 169 1.67 22.98 12.23
N VAL A 170 2.83 23.08 11.56
CA VAL A 170 3.00 23.80 10.31
C VAL A 170 2.26 23.08 9.17
N ILE A 171 2.33 21.78 9.14
CA ILE A 171 1.63 20.95 8.15
C ILE A 171 0.12 21.03 8.40
N GLY A 172 -0.34 20.93 9.66
CA GLY A 172 -1.74 21.05 10.03
C GLY A 172 -2.35 22.42 9.67
N ALA A 173 -1.64 23.51 9.93
CA ALA A 173 -2.07 24.85 9.51
C ALA A 173 -2.16 24.98 7.99
N ARG A 174 -1.18 24.46 7.25
CA ARG A 174 -1.20 24.43 5.77
C ARG A 174 -2.28 23.52 5.22
N ALA A 175 -2.57 22.39 5.87
CA ALA A 175 -3.65 21.49 5.49
C ALA A 175 -5.02 22.18 5.55
N ARG A 176 -5.24 23.08 6.52
CA ARG A 176 -6.49 23.88 6.64
C ARG A 176 -6.58 25.00 5.61
N LEU A 177 -5.44 25.69 5.34
CA LEU A 177 -5.42 26.89 4.48
C LEU A 177 -5.27 26.56 3.00
N LYS A 178 -4.51 25.53 2.65
CA LYS A 178 -4.18 25.13 1.27
C LYS A 178 -4.03 23.61 1.19
N PRO A 179 -5.11 22.83 1.35
CA PRO A 179 -5.08 21.36 1.52
C PRO A 179 -4.46 20.64 0.33
N THR A 180 -4.73 21.09 -0.89
CA THR A 180 -4.31 20.45 -2.14
C THR A 180 -3.04 21.02 -2.74
N ARG A 181 -2.44 22.09 -2.15
CA ARG A 181 -1.24 22.72 -2.73
C ARG A 181 -0.05 21.75 -2.74
N PRO A 182 0.45 21.32 -3.93
CA PRO A 182 1.55 20.37 -4.01
C PRO A 182 2.81 20.87 -3.31
N ARG A 183 3.47 19.99 -2.55
CA ARG A 183 4.77 20.28 -1.96
C ARG A 183 5.90 20.07 -2.96
N PRO A 184 7.08 20.66 -2.76
CA PRO A 184 8.27 20.31 -3.54
C PRO A 184 8.52 18.80 -3.50
N LYS A 185 9.01 18.23 -4.61
CA LYS A 185 9.42 16.83 -4.66
C LYS A 185 10.61 16.62 -3.72
N VAL A 186 10.55 15.57 -2.91
CA VAL A 186 11.64 15.17 -2.02
C VAL A 186 12.30 13.89 -2.51
N ASP A 187 11.61 13.10 -3.37
CA ASP A 187 12.15 11.86 -3.94
C ASP A 187 13.23 12.18 -4.97
N LEU A 188 14.43 11.67 -4.73
CA LEU A 188 15.58 11.80 -5.61
C LEU A 188 15.63 10.71 -6.70
N GLY A 189 14.56 9.91 -6.86
CA GLY A 189 14.45 8.85 -7.87
C GLY A 189 15.23 7.57 -7.54
N GLY A 190 15.84 7.48 -6.37
CA GLY A 190 16.59 6.29 -5.95
C GLY A 190 15.72 5.04 -5.87
N TYR A 191 14.51 5.17 -5.34
CA TYR A 191 13.56 4.08 -5.25
C TYR A 191 13.15 3.58 -6.65
N THR A 192 12.71 4.46 -7.54
CA THR A 192 12.34 4.11 -8.91
C THR A 192 13.48 3.44 -9.66
N ARG A 193 14.73 3.95 -9.48
CA ARG A 193 15.91 3.36 -10.11
C ARG A 193 16.17 1.93 -9.63
N SER A 194 15.86 1.60 -8.38
CA SER A 194 16.02 0.24 -7.86
C SER A 194 14.91 -0.72 -8.32
N VAL A 195 13.76 -0.21 -8.78
CA VAL A 195 12.57 -1.02 -9.09
C VAL A 195 12.31 -1.13 -10.59
N SER A 196 12.38 -0.03 -11.35
CA SER A 196 12.03 0.00 -12.77
C SER A 196 13.11 -0.57 -13.68
N LYS A 197 12.72 -1.44 -14.62
CA LYS A 197 13.61 -1.96 -15.67
C LYS A 197 14.22 -0.85 -16.53
N GLU A 198 13.51 0.24 -16.76
CA GLU A 198 14.02 1.39 -17.52
C GLU A 198 15.23 2.05 -16.85
N PHE A 199 15.41 1.87 -15.55
CA PHE A 199 16.48 2.47 -14.75
C PHE A 199 17.40 1.43 -14.09
N GLY A 200 17.29 0.14 -14.49
CA GLY A 200 18.15 -0.93 -13.99
C GLY A 200 17.53 -1.81 -12.90
N GLY A 201 16.24 -1.64 -12.60
CA GLY A 201 15.46 -2.52 -11.74
C GLY A 201 14.91 -3.75 -12.48
N GLU A 202 13.92 -4.43 -11.89
CA GLU A 202 13.38 -5.70 -12.40
C GLU A 202 11.97 -5.60 -12.97
N TRP A 203 11.23 -4.52 -12.65
CA TRP A 203 9.83 -4.38 -12.97
C TRP A 203 9.54 -3.44 -14.13
N SER A 204 8.65 -3.87 -15.03
CA SER A 204 8.04 -2.99 -16.04
C SER A 204 6.69 -2.51 -15.55
N TYR A 205 6.43 -1.20 -15.59
CA TYR A 205 5.18 -0.58 -15.18
C TYR A 205 4.97 0.76 -15.88
N ASP A 206 3.75 1.28 -15.86
CA ASP A 206 3.38 2.55 -16.48
C ASP A 206 3.89 3.74 -15.65
N LEU A 207 4.79 4.53 -16.22
CA LEU A 207 5.36 5.73 -15.59
C LEU A 207 4.35 6.88 -15.48
N ALA A 208 3.22 6.88 -16.19
CA ALA A 208 2.16 7.85 -15.99
C ALA A 208 1.43 7.59 -14.66
N TRP A 209 1.24 6.32 -14.30
CA TRP A 209 0.62 5.92 -13.03
C TRP A 209 1.59 5.86 -11.86
N ARG A 210 2.88 5.70 -12.15
CA ARG A 210 3.96 5.64 -11.15
C ARG A 210 5.19 6.42 -11.63
N PRO A 211 5.15 7.77 -11.56
CA PRO A 211 6.22 8.62 -12.06
C PRO A 211 7.56 8.37 -11.37
N GLN A 212 8.66 8.61 -12.09
CA GLN A 212 10.04 8.41 -11.60
C GLN A 212 10.31 9.05 -10.24
N HIS A 213 9.76 10.23 -9.98
CA HIS A 213 9.95 10.96 -8.72
C HIS A 213 8.70 10.92 -7.82
N GLY A 214 7.81 9.96 -8.06
CA GLY A 214 6.54 9.85 -7.35
C GLY A 214 5.60 11.03 -7.52
N PHE A 215 4.40 10.92 -6.97
CA PHE A 215 3.45 12.03 -6.89
C PHE A 215 3.89 13.07 -5.88
N ARG A 216 3.49 14.31 -6.07
CA ARG A 216 3.71 15.35 -5.07
C ARG A 216 2.74 15.16 -3.92
N THR A 217 3.25 15.10 -2.70
CA THR A 217 2.41 15.04 -1.50
C THR A 217 1.70 16.38 -1.28
N THR A 218 0.48 16.31 -0.71
CA THR A 218 -0.28 17.49 -0.29
C THR A 218 -0.21 17.66 1.23
N PRO A 219 -0.40 18.88 1.77
CA PRO A 219 -0.43 19.09 3.21
C PRO A 219 -1.53 18.29 3.92
N ALA A 220 -2.73 18.19 3.31
CA ALA A 220 -3.84 17.45 3.89
C ALA A 220 -3.52 15.96 3.98
N TRP A 221 -3.01 15.35 2.90
CA TRP A 221 -2.60 13.93 2.91
C TRP A 221 -1.51 13.65 3.95
N LEU A 222 -0.49 14.50 4.05
CA LEU A 222 0.55 14.35 5.08
C LEU A 222 -0.01 14.45 6.50
N SER A 223 -0.93 15.39 6.73
CA SER A 223 -1.63 15.52 8.03
C SER A 223 -2.41 14.24 8.35
N ALA A 224 -3.16 13.69 7.38
CA ALA A 224 -3.90 12.45 7.53
C ALA A 224 -2.96 11.27 7.87
N VAL A 225 -1.81 11.16 7.19
CA VAL A 225 -0.80 10.14 7.49
C VAL A 225 -0.25 10.29 8.90
N PHE A 226 0.08 11.50 9.36
CA PHE A 226 0.56 11.73 10.72
C PHE A 226 -0.46 11.31 11.76
N HIS A 227 -1.73 11.68 11.59
CA HIS A 227 -2.81 11.24 12.49
C HIS A 227 -2.96 9.72 12.51
N GLY A 228 -2.90 9.07 11.34
CA GLY A 228 -2.94 7.60 11.23
C GLY A 228 -1.76 6.95 11.97
N GLN A 229 -0.55 7.46 11.80
CA GLN A 229 0.64 6.95 12.50
C GLN A 229 0.57 7.16 14.02
N GLN A 230 0.01 8.28 14.48
CA GLN A 230 -0.24 8.53 15.91
C GLN A 230 -1.26 7.53 16.47
N THR A 231 -2.32 7.25 15.72
CA THR A 231 -3.33 6.27 16.13
C THR A 231 -2.70 4.89 16.30
N VAL A 232 -1.83 4.48 15.37
CA VAL A 232 -1.07 3.23 15.49
C VAL A 232 -0.15 3.22 16.71
N ALA A 233 0.55 4.32 16.98
CA ALA A 233 1.47 4.42 18.11
C ALA A 233 0.77 4.29 19.48
N ARG A 234 -0.55 4.50 19.54
CA ARG A 234 -1.37 4.27 20.74
C ARG A 234 -1.80 2.81 20.92
N GLY A 235 -1.49 1.96 19.95
CA GLY A 235 -1.95 0.56 19.86
C GLY A 235 -3.31 0.44 19.17
N LEU A 236 -3.46 -0.56 18.33
CA LEU A 236 -4.71 -0.80 17.58
C LEU A 236 -5.49 -2.01 18.12
N GLY A 237 -4.86 -2.86 18.97
CA GLY A 237 -5.50 -4.06 19.49
C GLY A 237 -5.97 -5.03 18.38
N ILE A 238 -5.20 -5.15 17.29
CA ILE A 238 -5.55 -6.05 16.19
C ILE A 238 -5.43 -7.49 16.70
N GLY A 239 -6.57 -8.18 16.80
CA GLY A 239 -6.61 -9.57 17.27
C GLY A 239 -6.15 -10.59 16.22
N ALA A 240 -6.12 -10.23 14.95
CA ALA A 240 -5.58 -11.08 13.89
C ALA A 240 -4.04 -11.12 13.92
N PRO A 241 -3.39 -12.24 13.58
CA PRO A 241 -1.94 -12.30 13.40
C PRO A 241 -1.44 -11.28 12.38
N VAL A 242 -0.34 -10.57 12.70
CA VAL A 242 0.26 -9.56 11.83
C VAL A 242 1.69 -9.98 11.48
N LEU A 243 1.95 -10.33 10.22
CA LEU A 243 3.30 -10.59 9.73
C LEU A 243 3.91 -9.31 9.14
N VAL A 244 5.09 -8.91 9.61
CA VAL A 244 5.85 -7.78 9.06
C VAL A 244 7.07 -8.28 8.31
N LEU A 245 7.15 -7.95 7.02
CA LEU A 245 8.28 -8.27 6.15
C LEU A 245 9.11 -7.01 5.93
N LEU A 246 10.41 -7.08 6.19
CA LEU A 246 11.35 -5.97 6.05
C LEU A 246 12.60 -6.41 5.31
N SER A 247 13.21 -5.49 4.57
CA SER A 247 14.62 -5.66 4.17
C SER A 247 15.50 -5.80 5.41
N ALA A 248 16.63 -6.50 5.29
CA ALA A 248 17.54 -6.63 6.43
C ALA A 248 18.16 -5.29 6.86
N ARG A 249 18.35 -4.36 5.89
CA ARG A 249 18.99 -3.05 6.09
C ARG A 249 18.32 -1.96 5.28
N SER A 250 18.56 -0.70 5.68
CA SER A 250 18.18 0.50 4.92
C SER A 250 19.41 1.19 4.34
N THR A 251 19.24 1.83 3.17
CA THR A 251 20.22 2.76 2.59
C THR A 251 19.49 4.06 2.24
N LEU A 252 19.46 4.99 3.19
CA LEU A 252 18.74 6.28 3.10
C LEU A 252 19.69 7.42 2.71
N LEU A 253 20.46 7.22 1.64
CA LEU A 253 21.44 8.21 1.17
C LEU A 253 20.80 9.14 0.12
N PRO A 254 21.22 10.44 0.07
CA PRO A 254 20.72 11.37 -0.92
C PRO A 254 21.29 11.12 -2.33
N ARG A 255 22.28 10.26 -2.45
CA ARG A 255 22.93 9.90 -3.72
C ARG A 255 22.79 8.41 -3.95
N TRP A 256 22.58 8.02 -5.21
CA TRP A 256 22.52 6.64 -5.63
C TRP A 256 23.79 5.87 -5.22
N SER A 257 23.58 4.66 -4.69
CA SER A 257 24.64 3.68 -4.47
C SER A 257 24.17 2.28 -4.91
N PRO A 258 25.07 1.37 -5.33
CA PRO A 258 24.70 0.01 -5.71
C PRO A 258 24.04 -0.80 -4.58
N GLU A 259 24.29 -0.45 -3.33
CA GLU A 259 23.65 -1.07 -2.16
C GLU A 259 22.13 -0.89 -2.14
N MET A 260 21.62 0.20 -2.76
CA MET A 260 20.20 0.46 -2.88
C MET A 260 19.45 -0.62 -3.67
N MET A 261 20.15 -1.45 -4.45
CA MET A 261 19.58 -2.61 -5.12
C MET A 261 19.29 -3.80 -4.18
N ARG A 262 19.77 -3.77 -2.94
CA ARG A 262 19.68 -4.88 -1.97
C ARG A 262 19.25 -4.44 -0.58
N THR A 263 18.75 -3.22 -0.44
CA THR A 263 18.36 -2.61 0.84
C THR A 263 17.08 -1.79 0.65
N ASP A 264 16.42 -1.46 1.74
CA ASP A 264 15.31 -0.51 1.70
C ASP A 264 15.85 0.91 1.50
N THR A 265 15.29 1.63 0.54
CA THR A 265 15.67 3.01 0.22
C THR A 265 14.62 4.03 0.64
N ALA A 266 13.50 3.55 1.22
CA ALA A 266 12.34 4.37 1.53
C ALA A 266 12.05 4.48 3.03
N ILE A 267 12.36 3.44 3.83
CA ILE A 267 12.08 3.41 5.25
C ILE A 267 13.30 3.05 6.10
N ASP A 268 13.31 3.47 7.36
CA ASP A 268 14.23 2.97 8.37
C ASP A 268 13.71 1.63 8.92
N VAL A 269 14.27 0.51 8.43
CA VAL A 269 13.82 -0.83 8.81
C VAL A 269 14.05 -1.14 10.31
N ALA A 270 15.00 -0.48 10.97
CA ALA A 270 15.24 -0.69 12.40
C ALA A 270 14.14 -0.02 13.23
N GLY A 271 13.81 1.22 12.93
CA GLY A 271 12.71 1.95 13.56
C GLY A 271 11.36 1.27 13.31
N VAL A 272 11.10 0.86 12.07
CA VAL A 272 9.87 0.13 11.73
C VAL A 272 9.75 -1.18 12.52
N ALA A 273 10.83 -1.96 12.64
CA ALA A 273 10.81 -3.20 13.42
C ALA A 273 10.49 -2.96 14.90
N GLN A 274 11.03 -1.88 15.49
CA GLN A 274 10.70 -1.49 16.88
C GLN A 274 9.24 -1.08 17.04
N ARG A 275 8.67 -0.37 16.07
CA ARG A 275 7.27 0.05 16.09
C ARG A 275 6.28 -1.09 15.83
N SER A 276 6.73 -2.13 15.14
CA SER A 276 5.86 -3.25 14.74
C SER A 276 5.23 -3.96 15.92
N VAL A 277 5.89 -4.02 17.08
CA VAL A 277 5.36 -4.65 18.30
C VAL A 277 4.08 -3.99 18.84
N GLN A 278 3.76 -2.78 18.40
CA GLN A 278 2.56 -2.04 18.81
C GLN A 278 1.33 -2.35 17.93
N LEU A 279 1.48 -3.21 16.90
CA LEU A 279 0.41 -3.50 15.95
C LEU A 279 -0.65 -4.47 16.50
N GLY A 280 -0.27 -5.38 17.38
CA GLY A 280 -1.17 -6.40 17.92
C GLY A 280 -0.44 -7.39 18.85
N ASP A 281 -1.16 -8.41 19.29
CA ASP A 281 -0.64 -9.38 20.28
C ASP A 281 0.35 -10.38 19.66
N LEU A 282 0.20 -10.71 18.38
CA LEU A 282 1.08 -11.63 17.65
C LEU A 282 1.63 -10.96 16.39
N VAL A 283 2.87 -10.47 16.46
CA VAL A 283 3.53 -9.71 15.39
C VAL A 283 4.94 -10.24 15.10
N PRO A 284 5.07 -11.37 14.36
CA PRO A 284 6.37 -11.78 13.84
C PRO A 284 6.92 -10.77 12.84
N VAL A 285 8.21 -10.47 12.97
CA VAL A 285 8.94 -9.57 12.06
C VAL A 285 10.03 -10.37 11.36
N ALA A 286 9.89 -10.54 10.05
CA ALA A 286 10.89 -11.23 9.21
C ALA A 286 11.77 -10.19 8.51
N ARG A 287 13.10 -10.32 8.67
CA ARG A 287 14.10 -9.52 7.95
C ARG A 287 14.70 -10.35 6.83
N LEU A 288 14.59 -9.87 5.60
CA LEU A 288 14.98 -10.58 4.39
C LEU A 288 16.32 -10.03 3.87
N PRO A 289 17.41 -10.80 3.97
CA PRO A 289 18.70 -10.38 3.41
C PRO A 289 18.62 -10.23 1.88
N GLY A 290 19.19 -9.14 1.36
CA GLY A 290 19.21 -8.86 -0.09
C GLY A 290 17.88 -8.51 -0.72
N ALA A 291 16.79 -8.48 0.08
CA ALA A 291 15.49 -8.00 -0.40
C ALA A 291 15.43 -6.47 -0.40
N ARG A 292 14.72 -5.93 -1.38
CA ARG A 292 14.39 -4.52 -1.51
C ARG A 292 12.87 -4.30 -1.40
N PRO A 293 12.41 -3.07 -1.15
CA PRO A 293 10.99 -2.76 -1.19
C PRO A 293 10.40 -3.14 -2.56
N GLY A 294 9.23 -3.78 -2.56
CA GLY A 294 8.59 -4.22 -3.80
C GLY A 294 8.80 -5.69 -4.17
N GLY A 295 9.52 -6.49 -3.35
CA GLY A 295 9.43 -7.95 -3.37
C GLY A 295 10.25 -8.70 -4.40
N GLY A 296 11.17 -8.07 -5.14
CA GLY A 296 12.11 -8.79 -6.01
C GLY A 296 13.22 -9.45 -5.18
N ARG A 297 13.46 -10.75 -5.32
CA ARG A 297 14.73 -11.35 -4.91
C ARG A 297 15.82 -10.73 -5.77
N GLY A 298 16.76 -10.02 -5.17
CA GLY A 298 18.02 -9.71 -5.84
C GLY A 298 18.63 -11.00 -6.36
N GLY A 299 19.01 -11.00 -7.64
CA GLY A 299 19.41 -12.07 -8.50
C GLY A 299 19.96 -13.34 -7.84
N ARG A 300 19.64 -14.45 -8.46
CA ARG A 300 20.28 -15.73 -8.20
C ARG A 300 21.81 -15.54 -8.38
N GLY A 301 22.56 -15.66 -7.31
CA GLY A 301 23.97 -15.93 -7.34
C GLY A 301 24.17 -17.37 -6.92
#